data_761091638860458f6553ef7e22b3eff3
#
_entry.id   761091638860458f6553ef7e22b3eff3
#
_cell.length_a   1.000
_cell.length_b   1.000
_cell.length_c   1.000
_cell.angle_alpha   90.00
_cell.angle_beta   90.00
_cell.angle_gamma   90.00
#
_symmetry.space_group_name_H-M   'P 1'
#
loop_
_entity.id
_entity.type
_entity.pdbx_description
1 polymer ?
#
loop_
_entity_poly.entity_id
_entity_poly.type
_entity_poly.pdbx_seq_one_letter_code
_entity_poly.pdbx_strand_id
1 'polypeptide(L)'
;MSKLQALSLTNVSEPIQYVALQALKSQKALLDNSEIIRSRLKVLVKIAKDIGLEFIEPDGAMYLFAKTKYKDFDATKFSEKLLEYGVAIAPGEGFGDYKEFFRITAIDETRLKEGMTILDSVLKESYE
;
A
#
# COMPACT_ATOMS: atom_id res chain seq x y z
N MET A 1 -4.61 25.14 -10.32
CA MET A 1 -5.53 24.10 -9.82
C MET A 1 -6.99 24.55 -9.82
N SER A 2 -7.40 25.63 -9.13
CA SER A 2 -8.81 26.06 -9.01
C SER A 2 -9.56 26.27 -10.34
N LYS A 3 -8.91 26.86 -11.37
CA LYS A 3 -9.53 27.05 -12.69
C LYS A 3 -9.82 25.73 -13.42
N LEU A 4 -8.92 24.74 -13.34
CA LEU A 4 -9.13 23.42 -13.96
C LEU A 4 -10.25 22.65 -13.26
N GLN A 5 -10.31 22.72 -11.94
CA GLN A 5 -11.37 22.10 -11.17
C GLN A 5 -12.74 22.71 -11.44
N ALA A 6 -12.83 24.04 -11.56
CA ALA A 6 -14.06 24.74 -11.91
C ALA A 6 -14.57 24.38 -13.31
N LEU A 7 -13.66 24.12 -14.27
CA LEU A 7 -14.03 23.74 -15.65
C LEU A 7 -14.38 22.27 -15.79
N SER A 8 -13.82 21.37 -14.95
CA SER A 8 -14.04 19.92 -15.07
C SER A 8 -15.17 19.38 -14.17
N LEU A 9 -15.27 19.85 -12.94
CA LEU A 9 -16.20 19.32 -11.96
C LEU A 9 -17.18 20.34 -11.38
N THR A 10 -16.98 21.63 -11.65
CA THR A 10 -17.73 22.77 -11.11
C THR A 10 -17.80 22.75 -9.57
N ASN A 11 -18.48 21.79 -8.98
CA ASN A 11 -18.58 21.54 -7.54
C ASN A 11 -18.93 20.07 -7.27
N VAL A 12 -18.78 19.65 -6.02
CA VAL A 12 -19.30 18.35 -5.56
C VAL A 12 -20.83 18.45 -5.46
N SER A 13 -21.56 17.49 -6.05
CA SER A 13 -23.02 17.49 -6.04
C SER A 13 -23.58 17.49 -4.61
N GLU A 14 -24.69 18.17 -4.39
CA GLU A 14 -25.31 18.32 -3.07
C GLU A 14 -25.61 16.98 -2.37
N PRO A 15 -26.18 15.96 -3.04
CA PRO A 15 -26.37 14.65 -2.40
C PRO A 15 -25.11 14.05 -1.84
N ILE A 16 -23.97 14.18 -2.55
CA ILE A 16 -22.67 13.66 -2.09
C ILE A 16 -22.18 14.42 -0.87
N GLN A 17 -22.42 15.74 -0.80
CA GLN A 17 -22.08 16.55 0.38
C GLN A 17 -22.86 16.08 1.62
N TYR A 18 -24.15 15.76 1.47
CA TYR A 18 -24.95 15.18 2.57
C TYR A 18 -24.44 13.82 3.01
N VAL A 19 -24.09 12.94 2.09
CA VAL A 19 -23.50 11.62 2.40
C VAL A 19 -22.18 11.80 3.17
N ALA A 20 -21.30 12.69 2.71
CA ALA A 20 -20.04 12.99 3.37
C ALA A 20 -20.25 13.55 4.80
N LEU A 21 -21.23 14.45 4.96
CA LEU A 21 -21.58 14.99 6.27
C LEU A 21 -22.07 13.91 7.24
N GLN A 22 -22.90 12.98 6.77
CA GLN A 22 -23.36 11.85 7.61
C GLN A 22 -22.21 10.89 7.94
N ALA A 23 -21.32 10.60 6.99
CA ALA A 23 -20.14 9.79 7.23
C ALA A 23 -19.23 10.40 8.31
N LEU A 24 -18.99 11.71 8.27
CA LEU A 24 -18.21 12.42 9.29
C LEU A 24 -18.88 12.43 10.70
N LYS A 25 -20.19 12.36 10.77
CA LYS A 25 -20.93 12.25 12.04
C LYS A 25 -20.90 10.82 12.61
N SER A 26 -20.57 9.81 11.83
CA SER A 26 -20.53 8.41 12.24
C SER A 26 -19.18 8.05 12.86
N GLN A 27 -18.89 8.54 14.07
CA GLN A 27 -17.64 8.25 14.79
C GLN A 27 -17.37 6.76 14.96
N LYS A 28 -18.43 5.97 15.24
CA LYS A 28 -18.28 4.52 15.39
C LYS A 28 -17.73 3.85 14.13
N ALA A 29 -18.29 4.15 12.95
CA ALA A 29 -17.81 3.58 11.69
C ALA A 29 -16.36 3.98 11.38
N LEU A 30 -15.97 5.19 11.75
CA LEU A 30 -14.61 5.70 11.61
C LEU A 30 -13.62 4.91 12.47
N LEU A 31 -13.97 4.69 13.74
CA LEU A 31 -13.14 3.92 14.68
C LEU A 31 -13.03 2.46 14.27
N ASP A 32 -14.15 1.81 13.91
CA ASP A 32 -14.18 0.43 13.45
C ASP A 32 -13.30 0.23 12.20
N ASN A 33 -13.39 1.11 11.20
CA ASN A 33 -12.55 1.06 10.01
C ASN A 33 -11.07 1.31 10.32
N SER A 34 -10.77 2.25 11.21
CA SER A 34 -9.39 2.52 11.62
C SER A 34 -8.76 1.31 12.32
N GLU A 35 -9.52 0.60 13.16
CA GLU A 35 -9.02 -0.60 13.83
C GLU A 35 -8.77 -1.75 12.86
N ILE A 36 -9.66 -1.95 11.87
CA ILE A 36 -9.47 -2.94 10.80
C ILE A 36 -8.18 -2.65 10.03
N ILE A 37 -7.96 -1.41 9.63
CA ILE A 37 -6.75 -1.01 8.88
C ILE A 37 -5.51 -1.19 9.75
N ARG A 38 -5.57 -0.78 11.01
CA ARG A 38 -4.46 -0.91 11.96
C ARG A 38 -4.07 -2.38 12.19
N SER A 39 -5.06 -3.26 12.34
CA SER A 39 -4.79 -4.70 12.52
C SER A 39 -4.11 -5.31 11.30
N ARG A 40 -4.58 -4.99 10.11
CA ARG A 40 -3.97 -5.44 8.83
C ARG A 40 -2.55 -4.92 8.67
N LEU A 41 -2.32 -3.64 9.02
CA LEU A 41 -0.98 -3.04 8.95
C LEU A 41 -0.01 -3.72 9.91
N LYS A 42 -0.44 -4.07 11.12
CA LYS A 42 0.37 -4.84 12.08
C LYS A 42 0.79 -6.21 11.52
N VAL A 43 -0.13 -6.90 10.85
CA VAL A 43 0.17 -8.19 10.20
C VAL A 43 1.19 -8.00 9.07
N LEU A 44 0.99 -6.99 8.21
CA LEU A 44 1.94 -6.66 7.14
C LEU A 44 3.33 -6.36 7.68
N VAL A 45 3.43 -5.50 8.68
CA VAL A 45 4.71 -5.11 9.32
C VAL A 45 5.42 -6.35 9.90
N LYS A 46 4.68 -7.24 10.56
CA LYS A 46 5.24 -8.48 11.10
C LYS A 46 5.82 -9.35 10.00
N ILE A 47 5.04 -9.65 8.95
CA ILE A 47 5.50 -10.49 7.84
C ILE A 47 6.71 -9.84 7.13
N ALA A 48 6.66 -8.54 6.89
CA ALA A 48 7.76 -7.81 6.24
C ALA A 48 9.07 -7.89 7.05
N LYS A 49 9.00 -7.83 8.38
CA LYS A 49 10.16 -8.06 9.27
C LYS A 49 10.66 -9.50 9.18
N ASP A 50 9.75 -10.48 9.19
CA ASP A 50 10.07 -11.91 9.15
C ASP A 50 10.81 -12.30 7.84
N ILE A 51 10.46 -11.69 6.71
CA ILE A 51 11.13 -11.91 5.41
C ILE A 51 12.33 -10.97 5.17
N GLY A 52 12.67 -10.12 6.14
CA GLY A 52 13.87 -9.30 6.11
C GLY A 52 13.80 -8.04 5.23
N LEU A 53 12.62 -7.46 5.03
CA LEU A 53 12.49 -6.16 4.38
C LEU A 53 12.94 -5.03 5.33
N GLU A 54 13.55 -4.00 4.75
CA GLU A 54 13.95 -2.78 5.44
C GLU A 54 12.92 -1.67 5.23
N PHE A 55 12.45 -1.05 6.30
CA PHE A 55 11.47 0.03 6.25
C PHE A 55 11.46 0.84 7.54
N ILE A 56 10.89 2.05 7.47
CA ILE A 56 10.52 2.82 8.65
C ILE A 56 9.13 2.34 9.09
N GLU A 57 8.99 1.99 10.35
CA GLU A 57 7.70 1.51 10.87
C GLU A 57 6.62 2.59 10.72
N PRO A 58 5.51 2.29 10.02
CA PRO A 58 4.48 3.28 9.76
C PRO A 58 3.63 3.56 11.01
N ASP A 59 3.43 4.83 11.34
CA ASP A 59 2.56 5.27 12.43
C ASP A 59 1.06 5.20 12.07
N GLY A 60 0.74 4.99 10.80
CA GLY A 60 -0.65 4.93 10.33
C GLY A 60 -0.77 4.60 8.85
N ALA A 61 -1.92 4.94 8.27
CA ALA A 61 -2.33 4.60 6.92
C ALA A 61 -2.46 3.08 6.69
N MET A 62 -2.47 2.67 5.43
CA MET A 62 -2.63 1.28 5.00
C MET A 62 -1.46 0.79 4.12
N TYR A 63 -0.37 1.53 4.10
CA TYR A 63 0.75 1.28 3.23
C TYR A 63 2.03 1.03 4.02
N LEU A 64 2.84 0.11 3.51
CA LEU A 64 4.22 -0.07 3.90
C LEU A 64 5.11 0.32 2.72
N PHE A 65 6.07 1.21 2.95
CA PHE A 65 7.08 1.59 1.96
C PHE A 65 8.39 0.95 2.38
N ALA A 66 8.83 -0.04 1.64
CA ALA A 66 9.93 -0.91 2.02
C ALA A 66 10.94 -1.09 0.88
N LYS A 67 12.13 -1.54 1.23
CA LYS A 67 13.15 -2.01 0.30
C LYS A 67 13.71 -3.36 0.76
N THR A 68 14.50 -3.98 -0.09
CA THR A 68 15.20 -5.23 0.23
C THR A 68 16.63 -4.94 0.69
N LYS A 69 17.29 -5.94 1.28
CA LYS A 69 18.73 -5.92 1.60
C LYS A 69 19.64 -6.17 0.37
N TYR A 70 19.07 -6.57 -0.76
CA TYR A 70 19.84 -6.92 -1.94
C TYR A 70 20.38 -5.69 -2.64
N LYS A 71 21.65 -5.74 -3.05
CA LYS A 71 22.29 -4.66 -3.80
C LYS A 71 21.76 -4.64 -5.24
N ASP A 72 21.76 -3.45 -5.83
CA ASP A 72 21.31 -3.23 -7.21
C ASP A 72 19.86 -3.71 -7.48
N PHE A 73 19.02 -3.72 -6.44
CA PHE A 73 17.62 -4.07 -6.54
C PHE A 73 16.85 -3.01 -7.33
N ASP A 74 16.12 -3.46 -8.33
CA ASP A 74 15.26 -2.63 -9.18
C ASP A 74 13.78 -2.97 -8.89
N ALA A 75 13.11 -2.10 -8.14
CA ALA A 75 11.73 -2.33 -7.71
C ALA A 75 10.75 -2.34 -8.88
N THR A 76 11.04 -1.65 -9.98
CA THR A 76 10.18 -1.64 -11.19
C THR A 76 10.20 -3.00 -11.86
N LYS A 77 11.39 -3.55 -12.16
CA LYS A 77 11.53 -4.90 -12.74
C LYS A 77 10.96 -5.97 -11.82
N PHE A 78 11.19 -5.84 -10.52
CA PHE A 78 10.66 -6.77 -9.54
C PHE A 78 9.12 -6.73 -9.49
N SER A 79 8.50 -5.55 -9.56
CA SER A 79 7.05 -5.42 -9.59
C SER A 79 6.43 -6.03 -10.85
N GLU A 80 7.09 -5.88 -12.01
CA GLU A 80 6.69 -6.52 -13.28
C GLU A 80 6.74 -8.05 -13.16
N LYS A 81 7.84 -8.60 -12.61
CA LYS A 81 7.95 -10.03 -12.38
C LYS A 81 6.87 -10.56 -11.43
N LEU A 82 6.59 -9.85 -10.33
CA LEU A 82 5.53 -10.23 -9.38
C LEU A 82 4.13 -10.26 -10.00
N LEU A 83 3.85 -9.40 -10.98
CA LEU A 83 2.56 -9.42 -11.71
C LEU A 83 2.33 -10.74 -12.43
N GLU A 84 3.37 -11.40 -12.93
CA GLU A 84 3.27 -12.74 -13.57
C GLU A 84 2.78 -13.80 -12.57
N TYR A 85 3.05 -13.60 -11.28
CA TYR A 85 2.58 -14.46 -10.19
C TYR A 85 1.26 -13.97 -9.54
N GLY A 86 0.62 -12.95 -10.12
CA GLY A 86 -0.65 -12.42 -9.64
C GLY A 86 -0.54 -11.48 -8.44
N VAL A 87 0.66 -11.01 -8.11
CA VAL A 87 0.90 -10.07 -7.00
C VAL A 87 1.26 -8.69 -7.54
N ALA A 88 0.50 -7.67 -7.13
CA ALA A 88 0.74 -6.28 -7.50
C ALA A 88 1.30 -5.47 -6.33
N ILE A 89 2.45 -4.85 -6.54
CA ILE A 89 3.04 -3.83 -5.66
C ILE A 89 3.30 -2.56 -6.47
N ALA A 90 3.48 -1.42 -5.80
CA ALA A 90 3.79 -0.18 -6.50
C ALA A 90 5.28 0.15 -6.38
N PRO A 91 6.04 0.23 -7.48
CA PRO A 91 7.45 0.60 -7.45
C PRO A 91 7.63 2.03 -6.96
N GLY A 92 8.75 2.28 -6.26
CA GLY A 92 9.04 3.55 -5.62
C GLY A 92 9.26 4.71 -6.59
N GLU A 93 9.66 4.45 -7.83
CA GLU A 93 9.79 5.46 -8.88
C GLU A 93 8.51 6.26 -9.12
N GLY A 94 7.33 5.67 -8.87
CA GLY A 94 6.05 6.39 -8.92
C GLY A 94 5.87 7.45 -7.82
N PHE A 95 6.75 7.48 -6.81
CA PHE A 95 6.70 8.40 -5.67
C PHE A 95 7.89 9.34 -5.58
N GLY A 96 8.86 9.24 -6.49
CA GLY A 96 10.09 10.04 -6.51
C GLY A 96 11.31 9.22 -6.90
N ASP A 97 12.51 9.66 -6.51
CA ASP A 97 13.77 8.95 -6.81
C ASP A 97 14.02 7.82 -5.78
N TYR A 98 13.11 6.83 -5.77
CA TYR A 98 13.13 5.69 -4.85
C TYR A 98 13.19 4.35 -5.59
N LYS A 99 14.16 4.16 -6.48
CA LYS A 99 14.29 2.98 -7.36
C LYS A 99 14.37 1.64 -6.63
N GLU A 100 14.93 1.63 -5.42
CA GLU A 100 15.08 0.43 -4.59
C GLU A 100 13.85 0.14 -3.72
N PHE A 101 12.90 1.08 -3.64
CA PHE A 101 11.73 0.97 -2.78
C PHE A 101 10.50 0.49 -3.54
N PHE A 102 9.59 -0.12 -2.80
CA PHE A 102 8.26 -0.46 -3.28
C PHE A 102 7.22 -0.31 -2.17
N ARG A 103 5.99 -0.05 -2.57
CA ARG A 103 4.87 0.13 -1.66
C ARG A 103 3.97 -1.10 -1.67
N ILE A 104 3.69 -1.63 -0.49
CA ILE A 104 2.75 -2.73 -0.26
C ILE A 104 1.51 -2.16 0.44
N THR A 105 0.33 -2.65 0.07
CA THR A 105 -0.94 -2.27 0.70
C THR A 105 -1.37 -3.34 1.72
N ALA A 106 -1.76 -2.91 2.91
CA ALA A 106 -2.32 -3.76 3.95
C ALA A 106 -3.77 -4.14 3.60
N ILE A 107 -3.93 -5.25 2.88
CA ILE A 107 -5.23 -5.83 2.48
C ILE A 107 -5.74 -6.81 3.55
N ASP A 108 -6.77 -7.62 3.26
CA ASP A 108 -7.20 -8.67 4.16
C ASP A 108 -6.07 -9.69 4.47
N GLU A 109 -6.13 -10.28 5.65
CA GLU A 109 -5.02 -11.07 6.20
C GLU A 109 -4.69 -12.31 5.36
N THR A 110 -5.69 -12.98 4.80
CA THR A 110 -5.49 -14.20 4.01
C THR A 110 -4.73 -13.89 2.73
N ARG A 111 -5.23 -12.96 1.92
CA ARG A 111 -4.58 -12.53 0.68
C ARG A 111 -3.23 -11.88 0.93
N LEU A 112 -3.09 -11.16 2.04
CA LEU A 112 -1.81 -10.57 2.43
C LEU A 112 -0.76 -11.64 2.68
N LYS A 113 -1.07 -12.69 3.44
CA LYS A 113 -0.16 -13.81 3.68
C LYS A 113 0.23 -14.53 2.41
N GLU A 114 -0.74 -14.83 1.55
CA GLU A 114 -0.49 -15.43 0.24
C GLU A 114 0.43 -14.57 -0.62
N GLY A 115 0.11 -13.30 -0.79
CA GLY A 115 0.90 -12.36 -1.59
C GLY A 115 2.32 -12.17 -1.06
N MET A 116 2.49 -12.07 0.26
CA MET A 116 3.81 -11.93 0.88
C MET A 116 4.65 -13.21 0.79
N THR A 117 4.02 -14.39 0.80
CA THR A 117 4.70 -15.67 0.55
C THR A 117 5.23 -15.73 -0.87
N ILE A 118 4.43 -15.33 -1.86
CA ILE A 118 4.85 -15.26 -3.27
C ILE A 118 5.99 -14.24 -3.42
N LEU A 119 5.84 -13.05 -2.82
CA LEU A 119 6.87 -12.00 -2.86
C LEU A 119 8.21 -12.52 -2.33
N ASP A 120 8.23 -13.18 -1.18
CA ASP A 120 9.45 -13.74 -0.59
C ASP A 120 10.08 -14.82 -1.49
N SER A 121 9.26 -15.70 -2.07
CA SER A 121 9.73 -16.77 -2.98
C SER A 121 10.36 -16.19 -4.24
N VAL A 122 9.70 -15.22 -4.90
CA VAL A 122 10.20 -14.58 -6.11
C VAL A 122 11.46 -13.74 -5.81
N LEU A 123 11.53 -13.15 -4.62
CA LEU A 123 12.69 -12.37 -4.18
C LEU A 123 13.92 -13.28 -4.04
N LYS A 124 13.79 -14.42 -3.37
CA LYS A 124 14.85 -15.40 -3.21
C LYS A 124 15.29 -16.00 -4.54
N GLU A 125 14.35 -16.40 -5.37
CA GLU A 125 14.65 -16.95 -6.72
C GLU A 125 15.43 -15.96 -7.60
N SER A 126 15.20 -14.66 -7.43
CA SER A 126 15.80 -13.62 -8.29
C SER A 126 17.16 -13.13 -7.81
N TYR A 127 17.46 -13.21 -6.50
CA TYR A 127 18.58 -12.52 -5.87
C TYR A 127 19.43 -13.42 -4.93
N GLU A 128 19.02 -14.64 -4.62
CA GLU A 128 19.82 -15.69 -3.95
C GLU A 128 20.34 -16.75 -4.95
#